data_55006c3f4fe1f663f14e3bde4125887b
#
_entry.id   55006c3f4fe1f663f14e3bde4125887b
#
_cell.length_a   1.000
_cell.length_b   1.000
_cell.length_c   1.000
_cell.angle_alpha   90.00
_cell.angle_beta   90.00
_cell.angle_gamma   90.00
#
_symmetry.space_group_name_H-M   'P 1'
#
loop_
_entity.id
_entity.type
_entity.pdbx_description
1 polymer ?
#
loop_
_entity_poly.entity_id
_entity_poly.type
_entity_poly.pdbx_seq_one_letter_code
_entity_poly.pdbx_strand_id
1 'polypeptide(L)'
;MHNYKEVVAFLFEQYPSYQKKGVDAYKPDLSNIHGICKIIGNPQNKLKFIHVAGTNGKGSVCNFLYNIYQKAGYKVGLFTSPHLIDFRERIVVGEKEISKEYVIDFYKQNLERFKEISPSFFEWSTALAFSSFKDSKTDINIIETGLGGRLDSTNIIMPELSIITSIGMDHELILGDSLEKIAKEKAGIIKENTPTLLGEGMEQESVFKEICNLKNSKLYKAERNTKYPESSLPNYQIKNWNTAKKATEILQNKFKIGEIKNKPHKFLTIKGRWQIVGKNPLIILDIGHNEQCIVELRNQLKKENFNRLFLIVGFSKDKDISTLLNSLPKAKTYYFTKSSNDRSIDPEILKTKIKKENTFAFQSYKDAFKNAKDSANEKDLVLITGSAFLIGDMLKEFY
;
A
#
# COMPACT_ATOMS: atom_id res chain seq x y z
N MET A 1 4.28 30.49 1.33
CA MET A 1 3.24 29.46 1.16
C MET A 1 2.28 29.59 2.32
N HIS A 2 1.02 29.76 2.03
CA HIS A 2 0.04 30.13 3.05
C HIS A 2 -1.04 29.08 3.27
N ASN A 3 -1.21 28.13 2.34
CA ASN A 3 -2.25 27.11 2.45
C ASN A 3 -1.72 25.67 2.23
N TYR A 4 -2.53 24.70 2.64
CA TYR A 4 -2.21 23.27 2.60
C TYR A 4 -1.89 22.76 1.20
N LYS A 5 -2.66 23.17 0.18
CA LYS A 5 -2.45 22.70 -1.20
C LYS A 5 -1.09 23.17 -1.75
N GLU A 6 -0.72 24.42 -1.46
CA GLU A 6 0.59 24.97 -1.85
C GLU A 6 1.75 24.21 -1.18
N VAL A 7 1.62 23.90 0.13
CA VAL A 7 2.65 23.14 0.86
C VAL A 7 2.80 21.74 0.27
N VAL A 8 1.72 21.02 0.06
CA VAL A 8 1.76 19.68 -0.50
C VAL A 8 2.31 19.69 -1.93
N ALA A 9 1.86 20.61 -2.78
CA ALA A 9 2.39 20.76 -4.14
C ALA A 9 3.91 21.03 -4.13
N PHE A 10 4.36 21.96 -3.29
CA PHE A 10 5.78 22.25 -3.13
C PHE A 10 6.60 21.03 -2.71
N LEU A 11 6.14 20.27 -1.71
CA LEU A 11 6.82 19.05 -1.27
C LEU A 11 6.96 18.03 -2.41
N PHE A 12 5.93 17.89 -3.25
CA PHE A 12 5.97 17.00 -4.42
C PHE A 12 6.86 17.50 -5.54
N GLU A 13 6.95 18.82 -5.75
CA GLU A 13 7.69 19.42 -6.86
C GLU A 13 9.18 19.55 -6.55
N GLN A 14 9.50 20.01 -5.35
CA GLN A 14 10.88 20.34 -4.97
C GLN A 14 11.68 19.10 -4.52
N TYR A 15 11.01 18.13 -3.89
CA TYR A 15 11.70 16.97 -3.36
C TYR A 15 11.50 15.73 -4.24
N PRO A 16 12.59 14.95 -4.48
CA PRO A 16 12.48 13.72 -5.25
C PRO A 16 11.40 12.80 -4.67
N SER A 17 10.44 12.43 -5.51
CA SER A 17 9.35 11.54 -5.13
C SER A 17 9.31 10.35 -6.08
N TYR A 18 9.28 9.13 -5.56
CA TYR A 18 9.12 7.93 -6.37
C TYR A 18 7.83 7.98 -7.20
N GLN A 19 6.78 8.58 -6.68
CA GLN A 19 5.50 8.75 -7.41
C GLN A 19 5.64 9.64 -8.65
N LYS A 20 6.60 10.56 -8.68
CA LYS A 20 6.83 11.49 -9.82
C LYS A 20 8.01 11.06 -10.69
N LYS A 21 9.15 10.71 -10.09
CA LYS A 21 10.42 10.44 -10.77
C LYS A 21 10.77 8.95 -10.90
N GLY A 22 10.02 8.04 -10.26
CA GLY A 22 10.34 6.61 -10.28
C GLY A 22 11.69 6.32 -9.62
N VAL A 23 12.51 5.51 -10.28
CA VAL A 23 13.82 5.03 -9.79
C VAL A 23 14.78 6.18 -9.47
N ASP A 24 14.74 7.27 -10.22
CA ASP A 24 15.65 8.42 -10.07
C ASP A 24 15.47 9.16 -8.72
N ALA A 25 14.36 8.91 -8.03
CA ALA A 25 14.12 9.47 -6.70
C ALA A 25 14.67 8.63 -5.55
N TYR A 26 15.18 7.42 -5.86
CA TYR A 26 15.66 6.50 -4.84
C TYR A 26 17.06 6.88 -4.35
N LYS A 27 17.21 7.09 -3.03
CA LYS A 27 18.50 7.28 -2.37
C LYS A 27 18.84 6.01 -1.58
N PRO A 28 19.96 5.34 -1.86
CA PRO A 28 20.27 4.03 -1.27
C PRO A 28 20.97 4.13 0.09
N ASP A 29 20.56 5.07 0.96
CA ASP A 29 21.08 5.21 2.32
C ASP A 29 20.02 5.78 3.28
N LEU A 30 20.32 5.76 4.57
CA LEU A 30 19.44 6.27 5.64
C LEU A 30 19.99 7.54 6.31
N SER A 31 21.05 8.13 5.80
CA SER A 31 21.71 9.30 6.42
C SER A 31 20.76 10.48 6.53
N ASN A 32 20.01 10.77 5.48
CA ASN A 32 19.05 11.87 5.46
C ASN A 32 17.98 11.71 6.55
N ILE A 33 17.31 10.54 6.61
CA ILE A 33 16.23 10.33 7.59
C ILE A 33 16.78 10.35 9.04
N HIS A 34 17.98 9.84 9.28
CA HIS A 34 18.64 10.00 10.58
C HIS A 34 18.93 11.46 10.91
N GLY A 35 19.44 12.23 9.93
CA GLY A 35 19.74 13.66 10.09
C GLY A 35 18.47 14.47 10.42
N ILE A 36 17.40 14.33 9.66
CA ILE A 36 16.15 15.07 9.90
C ILE A 36 15.47 14.63 11.20
N CYS A 37 15.51 13.34 11.55
CA CYS A 37 14.98 12.88 12.83
C CYS A 37 15.78 13.46 14.01
N LYS A 38 17.10 13.56 13.89
CA LYS A 38 17.95 14.23 14.90
C LYS A 38 17.54 15.69 15.09
N ILE A 39 17.31 16.44 14.00
CA ILE A 39 16.88 17.84 14.04
C ILE A 39 15.54 17.99 14.78
N ILE A 40 14.58 17.07 14.61
CA ILE A 40 13.26 17.13 15.27
C ILE A 40 13.24 16.38 16.63
N GLY A 41 14.40 16.02 17.17
CA GLY A 41 14.54 15.44 18.51
C GLY A 41 14.25 13.95 18.60
N ASN A 42 14.51 13.18 17.53
CA ASN A 42 14.38 11.73 17.43
C ASN A 42 13.03 11.19 17.95
N PRO A 43 11.89 11.64 17.40
CA PRO A 43 10.59 11.26 17.91
C PRO A 43 10.38 9.73 17.90
N GLN A 44 10.96 9.01 16.92
CA GLN A 44 10.87 7.56 16.78
C GLN A 44 11.39 6.79 18.01
N ASN A 45 12.33 7.32 18.77
CA ASN A 45 12.90 6.63 19.92
C ASN A 45 11.93 6.54 21.13
N LYS A 46 10.81 7.27 21.09
CA LYS A 46 9.81 7.34 22.16
C LYS A 46 8.50 6.63 21.82
N LEU A 47 8.46 5.94 20.69
CA LEU A 47 7.24 5.34 20.12
C LEU A 47 7.39 3.83 20.05
N LYS A 48 6.23 3.13 20.09
CA LYS A 48 6.14 1.69 19.86
C LYS A 48 5.61 1.42 18.48
N PHE A 49 6.19 0.46 17.78
CA PHE A 49 5.91 0.23 16.36
C PHE A 49 5.60 -1.22 16.02
N ILE A 50 4.74 -1.42 15.01
CA ILE A 50 4.69 -2.61 14.18
C ILE A 50 5.17 -2.18 12.79
N HIS A 51 6.20 -2.85 12.27
CA HIS A 51 6.80 -2.52 10.98
C HIS A 51 6.40 -3.54 9.92
N VAL A 52 5.84 -3.09 8.80
CA VAL A 52 5.23 -3.95 7.78
C VAL A 52 5.88 -3.72 6.42
N ALA A 53 6.57 -4.76 5.90
CA ALA A 53 7.10 -4.81 4.55
C ALA A 53 6.42 -5.92 3.74
N GLY A 54 6.66 -5.93 2.43
CA GLY A 54 6.13 -6.93 1.51
C GLY A 54 5.98 -6.39 0.10
N THR A 55 5.71 -7.24 -0.86
CA THR A 55 5.35 -6.80 -2.21
C THR A 55 3.89 -6.36 -2.22
N ASN A 56 2.97 -7.25 -1.92
CA ASN A 56 1.53 -6.98 -1.86
C ASN A 56 1.00 -7.15 -0.43
N GLY A 57 -0.16 -6.54 -0.13
CA GLY A 57 -0.84 -6.72 1.14
C GLY A 57 -0.40 -5.79 2.28
N LYS A 58 0.71 -5.06 2.17
CA LYS A 58 1.21 -4.16 3.23
C LYS A 58 0.12 -3.25 3.80
N GLY A 59 -0.43 -2.35 2.97
CA GLY A 59 -1.46 -1.41 3.39
C GLY A 59 -2.72 -2.09 3.95
N SER A 60 -3.11 -3.27 3.42
CA SER A 60 -4.24 -4.03 3.94
C SER A 60 -3.95 -4.59 5.34
N VAL A 61 -2.78 -5.19 5.56
CA VAL A 61 -2.36 -5.68 6.88
C VAL A 61 -2.26 -4.52 7.87
N CYS A 62 -1.66 -3.39 7.47
CA CYS A 62 -1.60 -2.18 8.29
C CYS A 62 -3.00 -1.69 8.67
N ASN A 63 -3.93 -1.65 7.72
CA ASN A 63 -5.31 -1.21 7.95
C ASN A 63 -6.09 -2.16 8.86
N PHE A 64 -5.92 -3.47 8.71
CA PHE A 64 -6.52 -4.45 9.63
C PHE A 64 -5.99 -4.27 11.06
N LEU A 65 -4.68 -4.17 11.23
CA LEU A 65 -4.05 -3.96 12.55
C LEU A 65 -4.53 -2.66 13.19
N TYR A 66 -4.52 -1.58 12.41
CA TYR A 66 -5.02 -0.28 12.86
C TYR A 66 -6.44 -0.39 13.40
N ASN A 67 -7.37 -0.98 12.63
CA ASN A 67 -8.76 -1.11 13.04
C ASN A 67 -8.96 -2.08 14.23
N ILE A 68 -8.14 -3.13 14.34
CA ILE A 68 -8.20 -4.05 15.48
C ILE A 68 -7.79 -3.31 16.76
N TYR A 69 -6.64 -2.65 16.77
CA TYR A 69 -6.15 -1.94 17.96
C TYR A 69 -7.00 -0.73 18.29
N GLN A 70 -7.48 0.01 17.27
CA GLN A 70 -8.39 1.14 17.48
C GLN A 70 -9.70 0.70 18.17
N LYS A 71 -10.30 -0.41 17.72
CA LYS A 71 -11.50 -1.00 18.36
C LYS A 71 -11.23 -1.57 19.75
N ALA A 72 -10.00 -1.93 20.05
CA ALA A 72 -9.57 -2.34 21.37
C ALA A 72 -9.31 -1.18 22.34
N GLY A 73 -9.49 0.08 21.89
CA GLY A 73 -9.36 1.29 22.71
C GLY A 73 -7.98 1.93 22.71
N TYR A 74 -7.03 1.44 21.90
CA TYR A 74 -5.71 2.08 21.76
C TYR A 74 -5.78 3.31 20.88
N LYS A 75 -5.01 4.34 21.19
CA LYS A 75 -4.74 5.47 20.29
C LYS A 75 -3.66 5.07 19.28
N VAL A 76 -4.09 4.70 18.09
CA VAL A 76 -3.22 4.13 17.06
C VAL A 76 -2.69 5.20 16.11
N GLY A 77 -1.38 5.19 15.83
CA GLY A 77 -0.80 5.87 14.68
C GLY A 77 -0.72 4.91 13.48
N LEU A 78 -1.07 5.38 12.29
CA LEU A 78 -0.96 4.62 11.06
C LEU A 78 -0.20 5.44 10.02
N PHE A 79 0.86 4.85 9.44
CA PHE A 79 1.59 5.40 8.31
C PHE A 79 1.54 4.43 7.13
N THR A 80 0.94 4.87 6.02
CA THR A 80 0.77 4.05 4.80
C THR A 80 1.10 4.83 3.54
N SER A 81 1.38 4.11 2.44
CA SER A 81 1.66 4.72 1.14
C SER A 81 1.31 3.79 -0.03
N PRO A 82 1.00 4.38 -1.22
CA PRO A 82 0.72 5.79 -1.47
C PRO A 82 -0.66 6.20 -0.97
N HIS A 83 -0.95 7.51 -0.93
CA HIS A 83 -2.32 8.01 -0.82
C HIS A 83 -3.03 7.97 -2.17
N LEU A 84 -4.35 7.99 -2.18
CA LEU A 84 -5.17 7.94 -3.39
C LEU A 84 -5.73 9.32 -3.77
N ILE A 85 -6.21 10.09 -2.80
CA ILE A 85 -6.86 11.39 -3.03
C ILE A 85 -6.14 12.52 -2.29
N ASP A 86 -5.96 12.39 -0.97
CA ASP A 86 -5.37 13.42 -0.12
C ASP A 86 -4.09 12.92 0.55
N PHE A 87 -3.06 13.76 0.58
CA PHE A 87 -1.77 13.43 1.22
C PHE A 87 -1.92 12.93 2.66
N ARG A 88 -2.90 13.45 3.41
CA ARG A 88 -3.14 13.10 4.82
C ARG A 88 -3.61 11.67 5.03
N GLU A 89 -4.10 10.99 3.99
CA GLU A 89 -4.41 9.54 4.03
C GLU A 89 -3.20 8.71 4.47
N ARG A 90 -1.96 9.25 4.26
CA ARG A 90 -0.72 8.59 4.68
C ARG A 90 -0.53 8.54 6.19
N ILE A 91 -1.11 9.47 6.93
CA ILE A 91 -0.84 9.67 8.36
C ILE A 91 -2.16 9.83 9.10
N VAL A 92 -2.55 8.78 9.81
CA VAL A 92 -3.78 8.75 10.61
C VAL A 92 -3.41 8.62 12.08
N VAL A 93 -4.07 9.39 12.94
CA VAL A 93 -3.90 9.35 14.39
C VAL A 93 -5.25 9.18 15.07
N GLY A 94 -5.40 8.13 15.85
CA GLY A 94 -6.72 7.79 16.38
C GLY A 94 -7.68 7.52 15.23
N GLU A 95 -8.79 8.24 15.13
CA GLU A 95 -9.82 8.06 14.09
C GLU A 95 -9.70 9.02 12.91
N LYS A 96 -8.71 9.90 12.90
CA LYS A 96 -8.63 11.00 11.93
C LYS A 96 -7.27 11.07 11.25
N GLU A 97 -7.29 11.46 10.00
CA GLU A 97 -6.10 11.97 9.32
C GLU A 97 -5.54 13.17 10.07
N ILE A 98 -4.21 13.38 10.00
CA ILE A 98 -3.60 14.60 10.57
C ILE A 98 -4.26 15.85 9.99
N SER A 99 -4.31 16.93 10.76
CA SER A 99 -4.92 18.17 10.29
C SER A 99 -4.07 18.85 9.21
N LYS A 100 -4.71 19.65 8.37
CA LYS A 100 -4.00 20.47 7.36
C LYS A 100 -3.06 21.45 8.01
N GLU A 101 -3.48 22.00 9.14
CA GLU A 101 -2.72 22.95 9.97
C GLU A 101 -1.43 22.27 10.47
N TYR A 102 -1.51 21.04 10.98
CA TYR A 102 -0.33 20.30 11.44
C TYR A 102 0.69 20.10 10.32
N VAL A 103 0.23 19.78 9.10
CA VAL A 103 1.11 19.66 7.92
C VAL A 103 1.78 21.00 7.60
N ILE A 104 1.02 22.10 7.59
CA ILE A 104 1.53 23.44 7.31
C ILE A 104 2.56 23.86 8.36
N ASP A 105 2.25 23.67 9.64
CA ASP A 105 3.10 24.10 10.76
C ASP A 105 4.40 23.30 10.79
N PHE A 106 4.33 21.98 10.62
CA PHE A 106 5.52 21.13 10.54
C PHE A 106 6.41 21.55 9.37
N TYR A 107 5.83 21.83 8.20
CA TYR A 107 6.56 22.33 7.04
C TYR A 107 7.27 23.65 7.35
N LYS A 108 6.54 24.65 7.84
CA LYS A 108 7.09 25.98 8.16
C LYS A 108 8.23 25.92 9.18
N GLN A 109 8.07 25.10 10.22
CA GLN A 109 9.07 24.97 11.28
C GLN A 109 10.35 24.29 10.81
N ASN A 110 10.29 23.44 9.79
CA ASN A 110 11.40 22.58 9.41
C ASN A 110 11.97 22.85 8.02
N LEU A 111 11.36 23.69 7.19
CA LEU A 111 11.83 23.98 5.83
C LEU A 111 13.31 24.39 5.80
N GLU A 112 13.69 25.42 6.53
CA GLU A 112 15.08 25.88 6.57
C GLU A 112 16.01 24.91 7.31
N ARG A 113 15.51 24.21 8.34
CA ARG A 113 16.28 23.26 9.12
C ARG A 113 16.66 22.00 8.33
N PHE A 114 15.87 21.61 7.35
CA PHE A 114 16.12 20.44 6.51
C PHE A 114 16.84 20.77 5.20
N LYS A 115 17.06 22.04 4.91
CA LYS A 115 17.60 22.54 3.63
C LYS A 115 18.94 21.89 3.25
N GLU A 116 19.87 21.83 4.20
CA GLU A 116 21.20 21.25 3.96
C GLU A 116 21.17 19.72 3.73
N ILE A 117 20.18 19.03 4.34
CA ILE A 117 20.01 17.57 4.19
C ILE A 117 19.39 17.24 2.85
N SER A 118 18.53 18.12 2.32
CA SER A 118 17.80 17.91 1.08
C SER A 118 17.06 16.57 1.03
N PRO A 119 16.09 16.33 1.95
CA PRO A 119 15.38 15.06 2.05
C PRO A 119 14.51 14.76 0.83
N SER A 120 14.18 13.50 0.61
CA SER A 120 13.13 13.10 -0.33
C SER A 120 11.73 13.42 0.22
N PHE A 121 10.73 13.42 -0.65
CA PHE A 121 9.32 13.54 -0.24
C PHE A 121 8.91 12.45 0.78
N PHE A 122 9.44 11.23 0.63
CA PHE A 122 9.10 10.14 1.55
C PHE A 122 9.75 10.31 2.92
N GLU A 123 10.99 10.80 2.98
CA GLU A 123 11.68 11.16 4.24
C GLU A 123 10.95 12.29 4.97
N TRP A 124 10.48 13.34 4.26
CA TRP A 124 9.60 14.35 4.80
C TRP A 124 8.34 13.76 5.43
N SER A 125 7.67 12.88 4.67
CA SER A 125 6.43 12.23 5.13
C SER A 125 6.65 11.35 6.34
N THR A 126 7.77 10.62 6.39
CA THR A 126 8.16 9.76 7.52
C THR A 126 8.44 10.58 8.79
N ALA A 127 9.21 11.66 8.67
CA ALA A 127 9.50 12.56 9.78
C ALA A 127 8.23 13.24 10.33
N LEU A 128 7.35 13.69 9.43
CA LEU A 128 6.05 14.25 9.80
C LEU A 128 5.19 13.23 10.56
N ALA A 129 5.15 11.97 10.10
CA ALA A 129 4.42 10.90 10.77
C ALA A 129 4.93 10.66 12.18
N PHE A 130 6.25 10.50 12.35
CA PHE A 130 6.84 10.27 13.67
C PHE A 130 6.62 11.45 14.64
N SER A 131 6.71 12.70 14.16
CA SER A 131 6.37 13.87 14.95
C SER A 131 4.92 13.88 15.39
N SER A 132 4.00 13.63 14.45
CA SER A 132 2.57 13.62 14.75
C SER A 132 2.18 12.54 15.75
N PHE A 133 2.78 11.36 15.67
CA PHE A 133 2.54 10.25 16.59
C PHE A 133 3.04 10.57 18.00
N LYS A 134 4.24 11.14 18.10
CA LYS A 134 4.81 11.58 19.38
C LYS A 134 3.96 12.67 20.03
N ASP A 135 3.61 13.72 19.29
CA ASP A 135 2.85 14.86 19.80
C ASP A 135 1.43 14.44 20.21
N SER A 136 0.87 13.47 19.49
CA SER A 136 -0.43 12.89 19.79
C SER A 136 -0.40 11.84 20.91
N LYS A 137 0.78 11.42 21.39
CA LYS A 137 0.97 10.39 22.42
C LYS A 137 0.23 9.08 22.05
N THR A 138 0.51 8.56 20.86
CA THR A 138 -0.04 7.28 20.40
C THR A 138 0.48 6.12 21.24
N ASP A 139 -0.35 5.10 21.46
CA ASP A 139 0.00 3.90 22.23
C ASP A 139 0.82 2.90 21.40
N ILE A 140 0.48 2.80 20.10
CA ILE A 140 1.11 1.92 19.13
C ILE A 140 1.03 2.54 17.74
N ASN A 141 2.06 2.33 16.92
CA ASN A 141 2.14 2.88 15.58
C ASN A 141 2.39 1.77 14.55
N ILE A 142 1.58 1.74 13.52
CA ILE A 142 1.66 0.75 12.45
C ILE A 142 2.26 1.43 11.24
N ILE A 143 3.43 0.95 10.81
CA ILE A 143 4.27 1.59 9.81
C ILE A 143 4.41 0.69 8.59
N GLU A 144 3.90 1.14 7.45
CA GLU A 144 4.15 0.52 6.15
C GLU A 144 5.46 1.03 5.57
N THR A 145 6.34 0.12 5.08
CA THR A 145 7.49 0.52 4.27
C THR A 145 7.03 1.09 2.92
N GLY A 146 7.69 2.14 2.45
CA GLY A 146 7.41 2.69 1.12
C GLY A 146 7.91 1.78 0.00
N LEU A 147 9.18 1.33 0.09
CA LEU A 147 9.83 0.51 -0.92
C LEU A 147 10.90 -0.39 -0.29
N GLY A 148 10.87 -1.69 -0.63
CA GLY A 148 11.84 -2.64 -0.12
C GLY A 148 11.69 -2.88 1.38
N GLY A 149 12.69 -2.51 2.15
CA GLY A 149 12.76 -2.63 3.61
C GLY A 149 14.11 -2.12 4.15
N ARG A 150 15.22 -2.71 3.72
CA ARG A 150 16.58 -2.45 4.26
C ARG A 150 16.95 -0.96 4.25
N LEU A 151 16.71 -0.28 3.15
CA LEU A 151 17.02 1.14 2.94
C LEU A 151 15.77 2.03 2.85
N ASP A 152 14.63 1.51 3.35
CA ASP A 152 13.42 2.32 3.45
C ASP A 152 13.56 3.33 4.59
N SER A 153 13.10 4.57 4.37
CA SER A 153 13.22 5.66 5.38
C SER A 153 12.52 5.31 6.70
N THR A 154 11.56 4.39 6.70
CA THR A 154 10.92 3.92 7.93
C THR A 154 11.81 2.99 8.75
N ASN A 155 12.89 2.43 8.16
CA ASN A 155 13.69 1.38 8.80
C ASN A 155 14.66 1.86 9.88
N ILE A 156 14.53 3.09 10.32
CA ILE A 156 15.25 3.64 11.48
C ILE A 156 14.56 3.36 12.83
N ILE A 157 13.43 2.65 12.79
CA ILE A 157 12.65 2.30 13.99
C ILE A 157 13.08 0.95 14.58
N MET A 158 12.80 0.77 15.89
CA MET A 158 12.89 -0.51 16.59
C MET A 158 11.46 -1.00 16.87
N PRO A 159 10.92 -1.94 16.07
CA PRO A 159 9.54 -2.37 16.22
C PRO A 159 9.36 -3.45 17.30
N GLU A 160 8.15 -3.59 17.80
CA GLU A 160 7.72 -4.69 18.68
C GLU A 160 7.49 -5.99 17.86
N LEU A 161 7.24 -5.84 16.55
CA LEU A 161 7.05 -6.92 15.59
C LEU A 161 7.38 -6.43 14.17
N SER A 162 8.19 -7.20 13.44
CA SER A 162 8.40 -7.04 11.99
C SER A 162 7.50 -8.00 11.23
N ILE A 163 6.80 -7.51 10.20
CA ILE A 163 5.88 -8.32 9.38
C ILE A 163 6.31 -8.25 7.92
N ILE A 164 6.45 -9.42 7.27
CA ILE A 164 6.63 -9.53 5.82
C ILE A 164 5.37 -10.16 5.24
N THR A 165 4.60 -9.39 4.46
CA THR A 165 3.27 -9.83 4.00
C THR A 165 3.31 -10.80 2.84
N SER A 166 4.11 -10.53 1.82
CA SER A 166 4.32 -11.39 0.65
C SER A 166 5.59 -11.01 -0.09
N ILE A 167 6.08 -11.92 -0.93
CA ILE A 167 7.15 -11.69 -1.89
C ILE A 167 6.60 -11.91 -3.29
N GLY A 168 7.00 -11.07 -4.23
CA GLY A 168 6.63 -11.14 -5.65
C GLY A 168 7.51 -10.20 -6.45
N MET A 169 7.57 -10.41 -7.77
CA MET A 169 8.33 -9.56 -8.67
C MET A 169 7.67 -8.18 -8.75
N ASP A 170 8.38 -7.17 -8.32
CA ASP A 170 8.02 -5.76 -8.40
C ASP A 170 9.25 -4.89 -8.11
N HIS A 171 9.33 -3.71 -8.73
CA HIS A 171 10.44 -2.77 -8.54
C HIS A 171 11.84 -3.38 -8.79
N GLU A 172 11.96 -4.23 -9.81
CA GLU A 172 13.15 -5.03 -10.11
C GLU A 172 14.42 -4.17 -10.28
N LEU A 173 14.30 -2.99 -10.87
CA LEU A 173 15.41 -2.05 -11.05
C LEU A 173 16.05 -1.57 -9.73
N ILE A 174 15.34 -1.69 -8.61
CA ILE A 174 15.82 -1.24 -7.29
C ILE A 174 16.05 -2.43 -6.36
N LEU A 175 15.10 -3.37 -6.33
CA LEU A 175 15.09 -4.47 -5.35
C LEU A 175 15.79 -5.72 -5.87
N GLY A 176 16.11 -5.77 -7.17
CA GLY A 176 16.74 -6.90 -7.84
C GLY A 176 15.75 -7.75 -8.65
N ASP A 177 16.32 -8.56 -9.52
CA ASP A 177 15.68 -9.32 -10.59
C ASP A 177 15.29 -10.75 -10.19
N SER A 178 15.27 -11.04 -8.89
CA SER A 178 14.86 -12.34 -8.36
C SER A 178 14.08 -12.22 -7.06
N LEU A 179 13.20 -13.20 -6.81
CA LEU A 179 12.42 -13.26 -5.56
C LEU A 179 13.33 -13.31 -4.32
N GLU A 180 14.50 -13.94 -4.43
CA GLU A 180 15.48 -14.02 -3.34
C GLU A 180 16.08 -12.64 -3.02
N LYS A 181 16.49 -11.86 -4.03
CA LYS A 181 17.01 -10.50 -3.84
C LYS A 181 15.95 -9.60 -3.22
N ILE A 182 14.72 -9.65 -3.74
CA ILE A 182 13.58 -8.90 -3.21
C ILE A 182 13.28 -9.30 -1.75
N ALA A 183 13.38 -10.61 -1.42
CA ALA A 183 13.20 -11.09 -0.05
C ALA A 183 14.27 -10.55 0.89
N LYS A 184 15.56 -10.54 0.47
CA LYS A 184 16.68 -9.99 1.25
C LYS A 184 16.49 -8.48 1.53
N GLU A 185 16.07 -7.70 0.54
CA GLU A 185 15.77 -6.27 0.74
C GLU A 185 14.63 -6.05 1.74
N LYS A 186 13.55 -6.84 1.67
CA LYS A 186 12.43 -6.74 2.61
C LYS A 186 12.80 -7.24 4.00
N ALA A 187 13.62 -8.28 4.11
CA ALA A 187 14.12 -8.80 5.37
C ALA A 187 15.00 -7.80 6.15
N GLY A 188 15.43 -6.70 5.50
CA GLY A 188 16.15 -5.62 6.17
C GLY A 188 15.37 -4.93 7.30
N ILE A 189 14.05 -5.14 7.42
CA ILE A 189 13.27 -4.66 8.57
C ILE A 189 13.34 -5.60 9.79
N ILE A 190 13.93 -6.78 9.67
CA ILE A 190 14.12 -7.71 10.79
C ILE A 190 15.18 -7.15 11.73
N LYS A 191 14.85 -6.98 12.99
CA LYS A 191 15.72 -6.40 14.00
C LYS A 191 16.17 -7.47 15.01
N GLU A 192 17.31 -7.20 15.66
CA GLU A 192 17.83 -8.08 16.69
C GLU A 192 16.84 -8.27 17.83
N ASN A 193 16.69 -9.51 18.30
CA ASN A 193 15.81 -9.89 19.41
C ASN A 193 14.34 -9.46 19.25
N THR A 194 13.91 -9.10 18.02
CA THR A 194 12.55 -8.66 17.73
C THR A 194 11.82 -9.75 16.96
N PRO A 195 10.61 -10.18 17.35
CA PRO A 195 9.88 -11.21 16.62
C PRO A 195 9.57 -10.78 15.18
N THR A 196 9.57 -11.77 14.29
CA THR A 196 9.23 -11.61 12.87
C THR A 196 8.06 -12.50 12.51
N LEU A 197 7.09 -11.96 11.77
CA LEU A 197 5.93 -12.68 11.23
C LEU A 197 5.95 -12.69 9.71
N LEU A 198 5.87 -13.88 9.12
CA LEU A 198 5.62 -14.06 7.70
C LEU A 198 4.13 -14.18 7.42
N GLY A 199 3.68 -13.53 6.35
CA GLY A 199 2.30 -13.61 5.87
C GLY A 199 1.91 -15.01 5.41
N GLU A 200 0.59 -15.24 5.31
CA GLU A 200 0.06 -16.53 4.86
C GLU A 200 0.54 -16.87 3.43
N GLY A 201 1.11 -18.08 3.26
CA GLY A 201 1.58 -18.58 1.96
C GLY A 201 2.90 -17.95 1.47
N MET A 202 3.77 -17.55 2.38
CA MET A 202 5.09 -17.00 2.05
C MET A 202 5.95 -18.03 1.29
N GLU A 203 6.47 -17.65 0.12
CA GLU A 203 7.29 -18.52 -0.71
C GLU A 203 8.76 -18.52 -0.25
N GLN A 204 9.49 -17.44 -0.25
CA GLN A 204 10.93 -17.37 0.06
C GLN A 204 11.28 -17.54 1.56
N GLU A 205 10.67 -18.50 2.22
CA GLU A 205 10.78 -18.69 3.68
C GLU A 205 12.20 -18.95 4.18
N SER A 206 13.02 -19.67 3.41
CA SER A 206 14.41 -19.99 3.77
C SER A 206 15.26 -18.74 4.00
N VAL A 207 15.11 -17.71 3.18
CA VAL A 207 15.81 -16.42 3.32
C VAL A 207 15.50 -15.78 4.65
N PHE A 208 14.22 -15.74 5.02
CA PHE A 208 13.80 -15.14 6.29
C PHE A 208 14.24 -15.94 7.50
N LYS A 209 14.22 -17.26 7.41
CA LYS A 209 14.70 -18.16 8.46
C LYS A 209 16.19 -17.95 8.76
N GLU A 210 17.01 -17.83 7.72
CA GLU A 210 18.44 -17.54 7.85
C GLU A 210 18.67 -16.19 8.55
N ILE A 211 18.04 -15.12 8.07
CA ILE A 211 18.19 -13.77 8.64
C ILE A 211 17.66 -13.71 10.07
N CYS A 212 16.54 -14.37 10.36
CA CYS A 212 16.00 -14.43 11.72
C CYS A 212 16.97 -15.14 12.68
N ASN A 213 17.61 -16.22 12.25
CA ASN A 213 18.62 -16.90 13.06
C ASN A 213 19.81 -15.98 13.35
N LEU A 214 20.33 -15.28 12.33
CA LEU A 214 21.43 -14.31 12.48
C LEU A 214 21.07 -13.14 13.44
N LYS A 215 19.80 -12.76 13.49
CA LYS A 215 19.28 -11.64 14.31
C LYS A 215 18.71 -12.08 15.66
N ASN A 216 18.80 -13.37 16.01
CA ASN A 216 18.12 -13.91 17.20
C ASN A 216 16.64 -13.51 17.25
N SER A 217 15.98 -13.43 16.08
CA SER A 217 14.59 -13.05 15.90
C SER A 217 13.71 -14.30 15.87
N LYS A 218 12.74 -14.39 16.77
CA LYS A 218 11.78 -15.52 16.74
C LYS A 218 10.86 -15.40 15.54
N LEU A 219 10.92 -16.41 14.64
CA LEU A 219 10.12 -16.44 13.43
C LEU A 219 8.76 -17.08 13.67
N TYR A 220 7.71 -16.39 13.25
CA TYR A 220 6.31 -16.85 13.22
C TYR A 220 5.78 -16.86 11.80
N LYS A 221 4.75 -17.66 11.57
CA LYS A 221 4.03 -17.72 10.30
C LYS A 221 2.54 -17.54 10.51
N ALA A 222 1.90 -16.82 9.61
CA ALA A 222 0.45 -16.78 9.55
C ALA A 222 -0.06 -18.03 8.82
N GLU A 223 -1.02 -18.71 9.45
CA GLU A 223 -1.62 -19.92 8.90
C GLU A 223 -3.03 -19.61 8.38
N ARG A 224 -3.47 -20.41 7.41
CA ARG A 224 -4.83 -20.31 6.89
C ARG A 224 -5.84 -20.60 7.98
N ASN A 225 -6.70 -19.63 8.26
CA ASN A 225 -7.82 -19.83 9.17
C ASN A 225 -9.07 -20.20 8.37
N THR A 226 -9.53 -21.43 8.53
CA THR A 226 -10.72 -21.97 7.85
C THR A 226 -12.05 -21.52 8.46
N LYS A 227 -12.02 -20.76 9.56
CA LYS A 227 -13.24 -20.27 10.25
C LYS A 227 -14.01 -19.19 9.45
N TYR A 228 -13.44 -18.70 8.33
CA TYR A 228 -14.08 -17.70 7.47
C TYR A 228 -14.20 -18.18 6.02
N PRO A 229 -14.82 -19.37 5.75
CA PRO A 229 -14.83 -19.96 4.41
C PRO A 229 -15.60 -19.13 3.38
N GLU A 230 -16.56 -18.33 3.81
CA GLU A 230 -17.44 -17.51 2.98
C GLU A 230 -17.44 -16.05 3.45
N SER A 231 -16.26 -15.45 3.50
CA SER A 231 -16.22 -14.02 3.78
C SER A 231 -16.59 -13.24 2.51
N SER A 232 -17.19 -12.07 2.72
CA SER A 232 -17.45 -11.08 1.65
C SER A 232 -16.17 -10.43 1.11
N LEU A 233 -14.99 -10.90 1.54
CA LEU A 233 -13.69 -10.39 1.11
C LEU A 233 -13.00 -11.37 0.14
N PRO A 234 -12.23 -10.87 -0.82
CA PRO A 234 -11.37 -11.68 -1.67
C PRO A 234 -10.38 -12.53 -0.86
N ASN A 235 -9.95 -13.67 -1.44
CA ASN A 235 -9.00 -14.57 -0.79
C ASN A 235 -7.73 -13.87 -0.33
N TYR A 236 -7.15 -12.99 -1.16
CA TYR A 236 -5.93 -12.26 -0.79
C TYR A 236 -6.15 -11.32 0.41
N GLN A 237 -7.37 -10.80 0.60
CA GLN A 237 -7.70 -10.03 1.80
C GLN A 237 -7.88 -10.93 3.03
N ILE A 238 -8.36 -12.16 2.86
CA ILE A 238 -8.39 -13.14 3.96
C ILE A 238 -6.99 -13.53 4.39
N LYS A 239 -6.04 -13.72 3.47
CA LYS A 239 -4.62 -13.92 3.79
C LYS A 239 -4.04 -12.75 4.60
N ASN A 240 -4.34 -11.51 4.18
CA ASN A 240 -3.93 -10.30 4.91
C ASN A 240 -4.55 -10.23 6.30
N TRP A 241 -5.83 -10.59 6.44
CA TRP A 241 -6.52 -10.68 7.72
C TRP A 241 -5.88 -11.71 8.65
N ASN A 242 -5.59 -12.91 8.16
CA ASN A 242 -4.94 -13.97 8.94
C ASN A 242 -3.56 -13.53 9.44
N THR A 243 -2.81 -12.80 8.59
CA THR A 243 -1.53 -12.20 8.96
C THR A 243 -1.71 -11.15 10.07
N ALA A 244 -2.66 -10.23 9.94
CA ALA A 244 -2.93 -9.22 10.96
C ALA A 244 -3.42 -9.85 12.28
N LYS A 245 -4.30 -10.85 12.22
CA LYS A 245 -4.77 -11.58 13.40
C LYS A 245 -3.62 -12.28 14.11
N LYS A 246 -2.74 -12.98 13.37
CA LYS A 246 -1.55 -13.62 13.95
C LYS A 246 -0.62 -12.62 14.63
N ALA A 247 -0.45 -11.43 14.05
CA ALA A 247 0.33 -10.36 14.66
C ALA A 247 -0.23 -9.93 16.03
N THR A 248 -1.56 -9.84 16.16
CA THR A 248 -2.19 -9.50 17.46
C THR A 248 -2.03 -10.61 18.50
N GLU A 249 -2.03 -11.88 18.09
CA GLU A 249 -1.76 -13.01 18.98
C GLU A 249 -0.31 -12.95 19.52
N ILE A 250 0.67 -12.65 18.66
CA ILE A 250 2.08 -12.53 19.06
C ILE A 250 2.28 -11.39 20.06
N LEU A 251 1.56 -10.28 19.88
CA LEU A 251 1.70 -9.08 20.69
C LEU A 251 0.74 -9.04 21.90
N GLN A 252 -0.04 -10.08 22.15
CA GLN A 252 -1.10 -10.10 23.17
C GLN A 252 -0.59 -9.76 24.59
N ASN A 253 0.63 -10.13 24.93
CA ASN A 253 1.23 -9.81 26.24
C ASN A 253 1.63 -8.32 26.38
N LYS A 254 1.89 -7.64 25.27
CA LYS A 254 2.29 -6.21 25.24
C LYS A 254 1.08 -5.29 25.00
N PHE A 255 0.20 -5.71 24.10
CA PHE A 255 -0.99 -4.96 23.68
C PHE A 255 -2.20 -5.88 23.75
N LYS A 256 -2.82 -5.92 24.91
CA LYS A 256 -3.97 -6.79 25.17
C LYS A 256 -5.18 -6.34 24.34
N ILE A 257 -5.76 -7.26 23.62
CA ILE A 257 -7.03 -7.07 22.94
C ILE A 257 -8.03 -8.13 23.40
N GLY A 258 -9.31 -7.77 23.44
CA GLY A 258 -10.37 -8.74 23.69
C GLY A 258 -10.58 -9.68 22.49
N GLU A 259 -11.54 -10.59 22.64
CA GLU A 259 -11.91 -11.50 21.56
C GLU A 259 -12.41 -10.73 20.32
N ILE A 260 -11.85 -11.04 19.14
CA ILE A 260 -12.28 -10.45 17.87
C ILE A 260 -13.53 -11.18 17.38
N LYS A 261 -14.71 -10.67 17.74
CA LYS A 261 -16.03 -11.25 17.39
C LYS A 261 -16.51 -10.86 15.98
N ASN A 262 -16.04 -9.74 15.45
CA ASN A 262 -16.49 -9.22 14.16
C ASN A 262 -15.86 -9.95 12.97
N LYS A 263 -16.60 -10.06 11.86
CA LYS A 263 -16.11 -10.62 10.60
C LYS A 263 -15.02 -9.70 9.98
N PRO A 264 -14.06 -10.26 9.22
CA PRO A 264 -12.92 -9.52 8.64
C PRO A 264 -13.29 -8.24 7.90
N HIS A 265 -14.37 -8.24 7.10
CA HIS A 265 -14.78 -7.07 6.31
C HIS A 265 -15.12 -5.82 7.16
N LYS A 266 -15.42 -6.00 8.45
CA LYS A 266 -15.67 -4.88 9.38
C LYS A 266 -14.39 -4.16 9.84
N PHE A 267 -13.24 -4.71 9.49
CA PHE A 267 -11.92 -4.17 9.81
C PHE A 267 -11.15 -3.70 8.58
N LEU A 268 -11.71 -3.81 7.37
CA LEU A 268 -11.09 -3.31 6.13
C LEU A 268 -11.77 -2.01 5.72
N THR A 269 -11.09 -0.89 5.94
CA THR A 269 -11.59 0.46 5.64
C THR A 269 -10.78 1.16 4.54
N ILE A 270 -9.68 0.54 4.10
CA ILE A 270 -8.81 1.10 3.06
C ILE A 270 -9.51 1.12 1.70
N LYS A 271 -9.39 2.25 1.00
CA LYS A 271 -9.98 2.43 -0.34
C LYS A 271 -9.17 1.70 -1.43
N GLY A 272 -9.84 1.40 -2.55
CA GLY A 272 -9.20 0.82 -3.73
C GLY A 272 -8.66 -0.61 -3.56
N ARG A 273 -9.25 -1.41 -2.66
CA ARG A 273 -8.92 -2.83 -2.44
C ARG A 273 -10.18 -3.67 -2.55
N TRP A 274 -10.51 -4.12 -3.76
CA TRP A 274 -11.77 -4.78 -4.08
C TRP A 274 -12.97 -3.97 -3.59
N GLN A 275 -12.88 -2.66 -3.81
CA GLN A 275 -13.90 -1.73 -3.32
C GLN A 275 -15.09 -1.70 -4.26
N ILE A 276 -16.26 -2.11 -3.77
CA ILE A 276 -17.52 -2.03 -4.50
C ILE A 276 -18.05 -0.60 -4.41
N VAL A 277 -18.19 0.08 -5.56
CA VAL A 277 -18.69 1.46 -5.67
C VAL A 277 -20.00 1.56 -6.45
N GLY A 278 -20.47 0.48 -7.07
CA GLY A 278 -21.73 0.36 -7.75
C GLY A 278 -22.26 -1.07 -7.69
N LYS A 279 -23.58 -1.25 -7.76
CA LYS A 279 -24.21 -2.58 -7.64
C LYS A 279 -24.89 -3.06 -8.94
N ASN A 280 -25.41 -2.16 -9.74
CA ASN A 280 -26.16 -2.46 -10.96
C ASN A 280 -25.74 -1.50 -12.10
N PRO A 281 -24.74 -1.83 -12.93
CA PRO A 281 -23.84 -2.99 -12.86
C PRO A 281 -22.96 -3.01 -11.61
N LEU A 282 -22.39 -4.18 -11.29
CA LEU A 282 -21.41 -4.29 -10.24
C LEU A 282 -20.12 -3.57 -10.65
N ILE A 283 -19.70 -2.54 -9.90
CA ILE A 283 -18.51 -1.75 -10.19
C ILE A 283 -17.51 -1.93 -9.06
N ILE A 284 -16.30 -2.41 -9.41
CA ILE A 284 -15.24 -2.71 -8.45
C ILE A 284 -13.98 -1.92 -8.79
N LEU A 285 -13.38 -1.31 -7.79
CA LEU A 285 -12.08 -0.64 -7.85
C LEU A 285 -11.02 -1.45 -7.10
N ASP A 286 -9.89 -1.74 -7.77
CA ASP A 286 -8.74 -2.40 -7.13
C ASP A 286 -7.42 -1.87 -7.68
N ILE A 287 -6.48 -1.50 -6.80
CA ILE A 287 -5.18 -0.94 -7.18
C ILE A 287 -4.15 -1.99 -7.64
N GLY A 288 -4.54 -3.22 -7.90
CA GLY A 288 -3.65 -4.27 -8.39
C GLY A 288 -2.84 -3.81 -9.61
N HIS A 289 -1.50 -3.83 -9.51
CA HIS A 289 -0.60 -3.22 -10.50
C HIS A 289 0.63 -4.07 -10.84
N ASN A 290 0.69 -5.29 -10.36
CA ASN A 290 1.71 -6.28 -10.71
C ASN A 290 1.04 -7.63 -11.05
N GLU A 291 1.80 -8.55 -11.63
CA GLU A 291 1.27 -9.81 -12.12
C GLU A 291 0.56 -10.61 -11.02
N GLN A 292 1.17 -10.74 -9.86
CA GLN A 292 0.60 -11.48 -8.74
C GLN A 292 -0.76 -10.93 -8.31
N CYS A 293 -0.91 -9.58 -8.26
CA CYS A 293 -2.19 -8.95 -7.99
C CYS A 293 -3.24 -9.27 -9.05
N ILE A 294 -2.87 -9.20 -10.34
CA ILE A 294 -3.79 -9.48 -11.45
C ILE A 294 -4.25 -10.94 -11.41
N VAL A 295 -3.36 -11.87 -11.07
CA VAL A 295 -3.70 -13.30 -10.90
C VAL A 295 -4.69 -13.48 -9.75
N GLU A 296 -4.49 -12.82 -8.62
CA GLU A 296 -5.43 -12.88 -7.48
C GLU A 296 -6.80 -12.26 -7.84
N LEU A 297 -6.84 -11.14 -8.57
CA LEU A 297 -8.08 -10.56 -9.09
C LEU A 297 -8.80 -11.52 -10.03
N ARG A 298 -8.07 -12.16 -10.96
CA ARG A 298 -8.62 -13.17 -11.87
C ARG A 298 -9.21 -14.36 -11.11
N ASN A 299 -8.56 -14.82 -10.05
CA ASN A 299 -9.06 -15.91 -9.22
C ASN A 299 -10.30 -15.50 -8.42
N GLN A 300 -10.38 -14.25 -7.98
CA GLN A 300 -11.56 -13.74 -7.30
C GLN A 300 -12.75 -13.59 -8.26
N LEU A 301 -12.53 -13.08 -9.47
CA LEU A 301 -13.57 -12.95 -10.48
C LEU A 301 -14.28 -14.28 -10.80
N LYS A 302 -13.58 -15.42 -10.72
CA LYS A 302 -14.19 -16.75 -10.92
C LYS A 302 -15.24 -17.11 -9.85
N LYS A 303 -15.27 -16.40 -8.73
CA LYS A 303 -16.21 -16.60 -7.63
C LYS A 303 -17.38 -15.62 -7.65
N GLU A 304 -17.27 -14.57 -8.44
CA GLU A 304 -18.31 -13.57 -8.57
C GLU A 304 -19.35 -14.00 -9.61
N ASN A 305 -20.60 -13.65 -9.37
CA ASN A 305 -21.71 -13.94 -10.29
C ASN A 305 -21.99 -12.72 -11.15
N PHE A 306 -21.63 -12.79 -12.43
CA PHE A 306 -21.90 -11.76 -13.43
C PHE A 306 -22.00 -12.38 -14.84
N ASN A 307 -22.65 -11.67 -15.78
CA ASN A 307 -22.81 -12.15 -17.16
C ASN A 307 -21.58 -11.81 -18.02
N ARG A 308 -21.15 -10.56 -18.02
CA ARG A 308 -20.04 -10.05 -18.83
C ARG A 308 -19.11 -9.19 -17.99
N LEU A 309 -17.81 -9.30 -18.24
CA LEU A 309 -16.78 -8.45 -17.64
C LEU A 309 -16.40 -7.32 -18.61
N PHE A 310 -16.47 -6.08 -18.14
CA PHE A 310 -15.92 -4.90 -18.77
C PHE A 310 -14.70 -4.46 -17.94
N LEU A 311 -13.52 -4.41 -18.55
CA LEU A 311 -12.28 -4.21 -17.85
C LEU A 311 -11.63 -2.87 -18.22
N ILE A 312 -11.53 -1.96 -17.28
CA ILE A 312 -10.84 -0.68 -17.44
C ILE A 312 -9.45 -0.80 -16.80
N VAL A 313 -8.40 -0.52 -17.59
CA VAL A 313 -7.01 -0.75 -17.15
C VAL A 313 -6.13 0.44 -17.55
N GLY A 314 -5.27 0.85 -16.59
CA GLY A 314 -4.19 1.80 -16.84
C GLY A 314 -2.97 1.48 -16.01
N PHE A 315 -1.80 1.41 -16.63
CA PHE A 315 -0.54 1.05 -15.99
C PHE A 315 0.44 2.22 -15.96
N SER A 316 1.44 2.10 -15.07
CA SER A 316 2.58 3.02 -15.02
C SER A 316 3.74 2.52 -15.89
N LYS A 317 4.56 3.44 -16.40
CA LYS A 317 5.66 3.20 -17.36
C LYS A 317 6.77 2.27 -16.84
N ASP A 318 6.91 2.14 -15.53
CA ASP A 318 7.92 1.33 -14.84
C ASP A 318 7.58 -0.16 -14.73
N LYS A 319 6.50 -0.61 -15.36
CA LYS A 319 6.02 -1.99 -15.27
C LYS A 319 6.32 -2.81 -16.53
N ASP A 320 6.52 -4.12 -16.35
CA ASP A 320 6.55 -5.06 -17.47
C ASP A 320 5.15 -5.24 -18.05
N ILE A 321 4.86 -4.46 -19.08
CA ILE A 321 3.54 -4.41 -19.70
C ILE A 321 3.20 -5.72 -20.40
N SER A 322 4.16 -6.43 -20.97
CA SER A 322 3.89 -7.67 -21.69
C SER A 322 3.35 -8.75 -20.74
N THR A 323 4.00 -8.93 -19.61
CA THR A 323 3.56 -9.85 -18.55
C THR A 323 2.20 -9.46 -17.99
N LEU A 324 1.98 -8.15 -17.72
CA LEU A 324 0.71 -7.66 -17.17
C LEU A 324 -0.46 -7.88 -18.14
N LEU A 325 -0.30 -7.55 -19.42
CA LEU A 325 -1.34 -7.72 -20.42
C LEU A 325 -1.73 -9.19 -20.63
N ASN A 326 -0.75 -10.10 -20.59
CA ASN A 326 -0.98 -11.54 -20.68
C ASN A 326 -1.71 -12.11 -19.46
N SER A 327 -1.50 -11.53 -18.30
CA SER A 327 -2.14 -11.97 -17.04
C SER A 327 -3.56 -11.45 -16.86
N LEU A 328 -4.02 -10.46 -17.65
CA LEU A 328 -5.35 -9.86 -17.53
C LEU A 328 -6.47 -10.91 -17.62
N PRO A 329 -7.55 -10.79 -16.82
CA PRO A 329 -8.70 -11.66 -16.92
C PRO A 329 -9.35 -11.56 -18.30
N LYS A 330 -10.01 -12.66 -18.73
CA LYS A 330 -10.81 -12.64 -19.97
C LYS A 330 -12.00 -11.72 -19.75
N ALA A 331 -12.13 -10.69 -20.56
CA ALA A 331 -13.23 -9.73 -20.54
C ALA A 331 -13.98 -9.71 -21.86
N LYS A 332 -15.23 -9.23 -21.84
CA LYS A 332 -16.02 -8.96 -23.05
C LYS A 332 -15.42 -7.78 -23.80
N THR A 333 -14.95 -6.77 -23.07
CA THR A 333 -14.37 -5.54 -23.62
C THR A 333 -13.26 -5.03 -22.71
N TYR A 334 -12.17 -4.57 -23.33
CA TYR A 334 -11.03 -3.95 -22.65
C TYR A 334 -11.00 -2.46 -22.99
N TYR A 335 -10.97 -1.62 -21.95
CA TYR A 335 -10.87 -0.17 -22.05
C TYR A 335 -9.53 0.24 -21.45
N PHE A 336 -8.53 0.47 -22.30
CA PHE A 336 -7.27 1.01 -21.86
C PHE A 336 -7.37 2.51 -21.66
N THR A 337 -6.82 3.00 -20.56
CA THR A 337 -6.84 4.42 -20.26
C THR A 337 -5.58 4.82 -19.47
N LYS A 338 -5.45 6.10 -19.20
CA LYS A 338 -4.39 6.65 -18.34
C LYS A 338 -4.99 7.45 -17.19
N SER A 339 -4.27 7.48 -16.07
CA SER A 339 -4.55 8.42 -14.98
C SER A 339 -4.04 9.82 -15.31
N SER A 340 -4.36 10.78 -14.46
CA SER A 340 -3.82 12.15 -14.54
C SER A 340 -2.32 12.25 -14.23
N ASN A 341 -1.68 11.15 -13.81
CA ASN A 341 -0.26 11.13 -13.48
C ASN A 341 0.61 10.95 -14.74
N ASP A 342 1.69 11.74 -14.88
CA ASP A 342 2.61 11.74 -16.02
C ASP A 342 3.35 10.41 -16.23
N ARG A 343 3.39 9.55 -15.22
CA ARG A 343 3.95 8.19 -15.30
C ARG A 343 3.02 7.18 -15.95
N SER A 344 1.79 7.55 -16.29
CA SER A 344 0.88 6.67 -17.00
C SER A 344 1.38 6.34 -18.40
N ILE A 345 1.18 5.09 -18.81
CA ILE A 345 1.43 4.66 -20.19
C ILE A 345 0.32 5.21 -21.08
N ASP A 346 0.69 5.58 -22.31
CA ASP A 346 -0.30 5.93 -23.34
C ASP A 346 -1.19 4.72 -23.64
N PRO A 347 -2.53 4.86 -23.55
CA PRO A 347 -3.45 3.75 -23.77
C PRO A 347 -3.39 3.15 -25.18
N GLU A 348 -2.98 3.89 -26.20
CA GLU A 348 -2.78 3.33 -27.54
C GLU A 348 -1.61 2.33 -27.55
N ILE A 349 -0.55 2.56 -26.78
CA ILE A 349 0.54 1.59 -26.63
C ILE A 349 0.04 0.30 -26.00
N LEU A 350 -0.84 0.37 -25.00
CA LEU A 350 -1.42 -0.82 -24.37
C LEU A 350 -2.30 -1.60 -25.37
N LYS A 351 -3.12 -0.89 -26.15
CA LYS A 351 -4.00 -1.46 -27.16
C LYS A 351 -3.21 -2.17 -28.27
N THR A 352 -2.12 -1.60 -28.74
CA THR A 352 -1.31 -2.20 -29.80
C THR A 352 -0.57 -3.46 -29.36
N LYS A 353 -0.22 -3.55 -28.06
CA LYS A 353 0.48 -4.71 -27.50
C LYS A 353 -0.43 -5.91 -27.18
N ILE A 354 -1.72 -5.70 -27.06
CA ILE A 354 -2.67 -6.78 -26.74
C ILE A 354 -3.36 -7.30 -27.99
N LYS A 355 -3.26 -8.61 -28.23
CA LYS A 355 -3.98 -9.29 -29.33
C LYS A 355 -5.32 -9.81 -28.84
N LYS A 356 -6.25 -8.91 -28.48
CA LYS A 356 -7.61 -9.28 -28.04
C LYS A 356 -8.64 -8.46 -28.80
N GLU A 357 -9.77 -9.09 -29.14
CA GLU A 357 -10.91 -8.42 -29.72
C GLU A 357 -11.57 -7.46 -28.74
N ASN A 358 -12.37 -6.52 -29.24
CA ASN A 358 -13.10 -5.53 -28.44
C ASN A 358 -12.21 -4.74 -27.48
N THR A 359 -11.14 -4.15 -28.02
CA THR A 359 -10.17 -3.37 -27.27
C THR A 359 -10.22 -1.91 -27.71
N PHE A 360 -10.41 -1.01 -26.75
CA PHE A 360 -10.51 0.43 -26.97
C PHE A 360 -9.46 1.16 -26.13
N ALA A 361 -8.97 2.30 -26.62
CA ALA A 361 -8.06 3.18 -25.93
C ALA A 361 -8.69 4.57 -25.76
N PHE A 362 -8.58 5.12 -24.55
CA PHE A 362 -9.13 6.41 -24.17
C PHE A 362 -8.07 7.25 -23.46
N GLN A 363 -7.84 8.46 -23.92
CA GLN A 363 -6.94 9.39 -23.26
C GLN A 363 -7.49 9.91 -21.92
N SER A 364 -8.80 9.80 -21.72
CA SER A 364 -9.51 10.18 -20.50
C SER A 364 -10.09 8.95 -19.79
N TYR A 365 -9.76 8.78 -18.52
CA TYR A 365 -10.36 7.73 -17.68
C TYR A 365 -11.87 7.91 -17.51
N LYS A 366 -12.37 9.17 -17.56
CA LYS A 366 -13.80 9.46 -17.50
C LYS A 366 -14.53 8.91 -18.70
N ASP A 367 -13.96 9.10 -19.90
CA ASP A 367 -14.55 8.58 -21.14
C ASP A 367 -14.52 7.05 -21.18
N ALA A 368 -13.40 6.45 -20.74
CA ALA A 368 -13.31 5.00 -20.60
C ALA A 368 -14.38 4.46 -19.65
N PHE A 369 -14.57 5.11 -18.50
CA PHE A 369 -15.57 4.70 -17.51
C PHE A 369 -17.00 4.88 -18.03
N LYS A 370 -17.30 6.03 -18.66
CA LYS A 370 -18.60 6.29 -19.28
C LYS A 370 -18.94 5.23 -20.30
N ASN A 371 -18.04 4.95 -21.24
CA ASN A 371 -18.26 3.94 -22.28
C ASN A 371 -18.45 2.53 -21.71
N ALA A 372 -17.66 2.15 -20.70
CA ALA A 372 -17.82 0.86 -20.03
C ALA A 372 -19.18 0.75 -19.32
N LYS A 373 -19.59 1.80 -18.62
CA LYS A 373 -20.86 1.85 -17.90
C LYS A 373 -22.05 1.83 -18.84
N ASP A 374 -22.01 2.59 -19.94
CA ASP A 374 -23.09 2.64 -20.95
C ASP A 374 -23.24 1.32 -21.72
N SER A 375 -22.14 0.53 -21.82
CA SER A 375 -22.15 -0.80 -22.47
C SER A 375 -22.56 -1.94 -21.53
N ALA A 376 -22.52 -1.72 -20.22
CA ALA A 376 -22.82 -2.74 -19.23
C ALA A 376 -24.30 -2.74 -18.84
N ASN A 377 -24.89 -3.94 -18.70
CA ASN A 377 -26.22 -4.14 -18.13
C ASN A 377 -26.14 -4.37 -16.61
N GLU A 378 -27.29 -4.39 -15.95
CA GLU A 378 -27.38 -4.54 -14.48
C GLU A 378 -26.67 -5.79 -13.91
N LYS A 379 -26.63 -6.90 -14.68
CA LYS A 379 -25.98 -8.18 -14.29
C LYS A 379 -24.54 -8.30 -14.73
N ASP A 380 -23.95 -7.23 -15.27
CA ASP A 380 -22.55 -7.21 -15.68
C ASP A 380 -21.64 -6.69 -14.58
N LEU A 381 -20.33 -6.86 -14.77
CA LEU A 381 -19.30 -6.37 -13.88
C LEU A 381 -18.36 -5.43 -14.63
N VAL A 382 -18.10 -4.26 -14.03
CA VAL A 382 -17.07 -3.32 -14.47
C VAL A 382 -15.94 -3.35 -13.43
N LEU A 383 -14.76 -3.83 -13.81
CA LEU A 383 -13.57 -3.81 -12.98
C LEU A 383 -12.62 -2.71 -13.45
N ILE A 384 -12.19 -1.85 -12.55
CA ILE A 384 -11.17 -0.82 -12.80
C ILE A 384 -9.92 -1.19 -12.02
N THR A 385 -8.75 -1.32 -12.71
CA THR A 385 -7.51 -1.75 -12.05
C THR A 385 -6.24 -1.29 -12.81
N GLY A 386 -5.07 -1.65 -12.29
CA GLY A 386 -3.77 -1.49 -12.93
C GLY A 386 -2.87 -0.40 -12.33
N SER A 387 -3.41 0.56 -11.59
CA SER A 387 -2.61 1.62 -10.98
C SER A 387 -3.33 2.28 -9.80
N ALA A 388 -2.58 2.57 -8.73
CA ALA A 388 -3.10 3.38 -7.63
C ALA A 388 -3.52 4.79 -8.08
N PHE A 389 -2.82 5.36 -9.07
CA PHE A 389 -3.17 6.68 -9.61
C PHE A 389 -4.52 6.65 -10.35
N LEU A 390 -4.75 5.64 -11.18
CA LEU A 390 -6.04 5.48 -11.87
C LEU A 390 -7.17 5.31 -10.86
N ILE A 391 -6.98 4.49 -9.84
CA ILE A 391 -8.00 4.28 -8.81
C ILE A 391 -8.22 5.55 -7.99
N GLY A 392 -7.17 6.32 -7.69
CA GLY A 392 -7.29 7.62 -7.03
C GLY A 392 -8.12 8.63 -7.84
N ASP A 393 -7.89 8.68 -9.16
CA ASP A 393 -8.70 9.53 -10.05
C ASP A 393 -10.14 9.06 -10.15
N MET A 394 -10.36 7.74 -10.28
CA MET A 394 -11.71 7.16 -10.32
C MET A 394 -12.49 7.40 -9.03
N LEU A 395 -11.85 7.36 -7.87
CA LEU A 395 -12.50 7.61 -6.59
C LEU A 395 -13.10 9.02 -6.51
N LYS A 396 -12.50 10.03 -7.17
CA LYS A 396 -13.04 11.39 -7.23
C LYS A 396 -14.39 11.49 -7.98
N GLU A 397 -14.72 10.50 -8.80
CA GLU A 397 -16.01 10.43 -9.50
C GLU A 397 -17.13 9.84 -8.62
N PHE A 398 -16.77 9.23 -7.47
CA PHE A 398 -17.73 8.59 -6.56
C PHE A 398 -17.85 9.31 -5.21
N TYR A 399 -16.91 10.23 -4.89
CA TYR A 399 -16.84 10.99 -3.64
C TYR A 399 -16.58 12.47 -3.91
#